data_b14e507d050e01324d7bc8f998ceef85
#
_entry.id   b14e507d050e01324d7bc8f998ceef85
#
_cell.length_a   1.000
_cell.length_b   1.000
_cell.length_c   1.000
_cell.angle_alpha   90.00
_cell.angle_beta   90.00
_cell.angle_gamma   90.00
#
_symmetry.space_group_name_H-M   'P 1'
#
loop_
_entity.id
_entity.type
_entity.pdbx_description
1 polymer ?
#
loop_
_entity_poly.entity_id
_entity_poly.type
_entity_poly.pdbx_seq_one_letter_code
_entity_poly.pdbx_strand_id
1 'polypeptide(L)' 'MTQDLYKQKKSLELSWEQEYNESGRYTHNMVRIDDKIREIITEIKLEEAKIAHRVNKIEDSQAQVSVAT' A
#
# COMPACT_ATOMS: atom_id res chain seq x y z
N MET A 1 9.35 1.48 8.81
CA MET A 1 8.51 0.31 8.56
C MET A 1 7.70 0.43 7.31
N THR A 2 6.84 1.45 7.22
CA THR A 2 6.07 1.66 5.99
C THR A 2 6.96 1.92 4.79
N GLN A 3 8.10 2.56 5.00
CA GLN A 3 9.04 2.82 3.91
C GLN A 3 9.56 1.54 3.27
N ASP A 4 9.81 0.51 4.08
CA ASP A 4 10.25 -0.77 3.56
C ASP A 4 9.18 -1.41 2.69
N LEU A 5 7.93 -1.29 3.09
CA LEU A 5 6.81 -1.80 2.33
C LEU A 5 6.68 -1.08 0.99
N TYR A 6 6.82 0.23 0.99
CA TYR A 6 6.80 1.01 -0.25
C TYR A 6 7.95 0.65 -1.17
N LYS A 7 9.13 0.41 -0.62
CA LYS A 7 10.28 -0.01 -1.40
C LYS A 7 10.04 -1.39 -2.03
N GLN A 8 9.49 -2.31 -1.28
CA GLN A 8 9.14 -3.64 -1.79
C GLN A 8 8.10 -3.54 -2.89
N LYS A 9 7.09 -2.72 -2.67
CA LYS A 9 6.06 -2.50 -3.67
C LYS A 9 6.65 -1.98 -4.97
N LYS A 10 7.50 -0.96 -4.87
CA LYS A 10 8.12 -0.35 -6.04
C LYS A 10 9.01 -1.35 -6.77
N SER A 11 9.75 -2.15 -6.03
CA SER A 11 10.61 -3.17 -6.63
C SER A 11 9.78 -4.20 -7.39
N LEU A 12 8.66 -4.60 -6.83
CA LEU A 12 7.76 -5.53 -7.49
C LEU A 12 7.12 -4.91 -8.74
N GLU A 13 6.75 -3.64 -8.66
CA GLU A 13 6.21 -2.93 -9.82
C GLU A 13 7.21 -2.86 -10.96
N LEU A 14 8.47 -2.61 -10.64
CA LEU A 14 9.53 -2.59 -11.64
C LEU A 14 9.74 -3.97 -12.27
N SER A 15 9.70 -5.02 -11.45
CA SER A 15 9.80 -6.38 -11.95
C SER A 15 8.63 -6.73 -12.86
N TRP A 16 7.44 -6.28 -12.51
CA TRP A 16 6.24 -6.47 -13.31
C TRP A 16 6.39 -5.78 -14.68
N GLU A 17 6.85 -4.54 -14.68
CA GLU A 17 7.07 -3.79 -15.91
C GLU A 17 8.11 -4.44 -16.79
N GLN A 18 9.20 -4.89 -16.19
CA GLN A 18 10.27 -5.55 -16.92
C GLN A 18 9.76 -6.83 -17.58
N GLU A 19 9.00 -7.61 -16.83
CA GLU A 19 8.42 -8.85 -17.35
C GLU A 19 7.46 -8.55 -18.50
N TYR A 20 6.64 -7.53 -18.36
CA TYR A 20 5.70 -7.13 -19.40
C TYR A 20 6.43 -6.66 -20.66
N ASN A 21 7.49 -5.86 -20.49
CA ASN A 21 8.27 -5.35 -21.61
C ASN A 21 8.99 -6.47 -22.35
N GLU A 22 9.44 -7.47 -21.62
CA GLU A 22 10.16 -8.60 -22.23
C GLU A 22 9.22 -9.57 -22.92
N SER A 23 8.11 -9.89 -22.30
CA SER A 23 7.18 -10.89 -22.81
C SER A 23 6.14 -10.30 -23.75
N GLY A 24 5.83 -9.02 -23.59
CA GLY A 24 4.78 -8.35 -24.35
C GLY A 24 3.38 -8.82 -24.01
N ARG A 25 3.24 -9.56 -22.92
CA ARG A 25 1.94 -10.08 -22.49
C ARG A 25 1.95 -10.38 -21.01
N TYR A 26 0.76 -10.64 -20.48
CA TYR A 26 0.57 -10.95 -19.07
C TYR A 26 0.95 -12.40 -18.81
N THR A 27 1.96 -12.63 -17.99
CA THR A 27 2.49 -13.96 -17.70
C THR A 27 2.11 -14.43 -16.29
N HIS A 28 2.35 -15.73 -16.02
CA HIS A 28 2.13 -16.28 -14.68
C HIS A 28 2.99 -15.58 -13.62
N ASN A 29 4.21 -15.21 -13.98
CA ASN A 29 5.06 -14.46 -13.06
C ASN A 29 4.43 -13.12 -12.69
N MET A 30 3.79 -12.49 -13.65
CA MET A 30 3.12 -11.20 -13.41
C MET A 30 1.93 -11.38 -12.47
N VAL A 31 1.22 -12.51 -12.57
CA VAL A 31 0.14 -12.82 -11.63
C VAL A 31 0.70 -12.92 -10.21
N ARG A 32 1.81 -13.62 -10.04
CA ARG A 32 2.45 -13.76 -8.74
C ARG A 32 2.92 -12.41 -8.20
N ILE A 33 3.48 -11.58 -9.07
CA ILE A 33 3.92 -10.25 -8.68
C ILE A 33 2.73 -9.41 -8.28
N ASP A 34 1.63 -9.47 -9.01
CA ASP A 34 0.40 -8.76 -8.67
C ASP A 34 -0.13 -9.18 -7.30
N ASP A 35 -0.12 -10.46 -7.01
CA ASP A 35 -0.58 -10.97 -5.72
C ASP A 35 0.29 -10.43 -4.59
N LYS A 36 1.60 -10.40 -4.81
CA LYS A 36 2.53 -9.85 -3.83
C LYS A 36 2.30 -8.36 -3.63
N ILE A 37 2.08 -7.63 -4.70
CA ILE A 37 1.80 -6.20 -4.62
C ILE A 37 0.53 -5.96 -3.82
N ARG A 38 -0.51 -6.75 -4.04
CA ARG A 38 -1.76 -6.64 -3.29
C ARG A 38 -1.56 -6.91 -1.81
N GLU A 39 -0.76 -7.92 -1.48
CA GLU A 39 -0.43 -8.22 -0.09
C GLU A 39 0.27 -7.04 0.57
N ILE A 40 1.24 -6.46 -0.13
CA ILE A 40 1.99 -5.32 0.38
C ILE A 40 1.09 -4.11 0.52
N ILE A 41 0.21 -3.85 -0.43
CA ILE A 41 -0.75 -2.76 -0.34
C ILE A 41 -1.63 -2.94 0.90
N THR A 42 -2.09 -4.16 1.15
CA THR A 42 -2.89 -4.46 2.33
C THR A 42 -2.11 -4.19 3.61
N GLU A 43 -0.84 -4.60 3.66
CA GLU A 43 0.01 -4.33 4.81
C GLU A 43 0.25 -2.83 5.00
N ILE A 44 0.47 -2.10 3.91
CA ILE A 44 0.63 -0.65 3.98
C ILE A 44 -0.63 -0.01 4.56
N LYS A 45 -1.79 -0.42 4.07
CA LYS A 45 -3.05 0.12 4.57
C LYS A 45 -3.25 -0.17 6.04
N LEU A 46 -2.89 -1.37 6.48
CA LEU A 46 -3.00 -1.73 7.89
C LEU A 46 -2.06 -0.89 8.75
N GLU A 47 -0.82 -0.72 8.31
CA GLU A 47 0.15 0.08 9.04
C GLU A 47 -0.25 1.54 9.09
N GLU A 48 -0.70 2.09 7.97
CA GLU A 48 -1.15 3.46 7.91
C GLU A 48 -2.42 3.67 8.72
N ALA A 49 -3.28 2.68 8.76
CA ALA A 49 -4.48 2.74 9.58
C ALA A 49 -4.15 2.78 11.07
N LYS A 50 -3.12 2.03 11.48
CA LYS A 50 -2.65 2.08 12.88
C LYS A 50 -2.15 3.46 13.24
N ILE A 51 -1.35 4.06 12.36
CA ILE A 51 -0.82 5.40 12.58
C ILE A 51 -1.95 6.42 12.58
N ALA A 52 -2.84 6.33 11.61
CA ALA A 52 -3.97 7.23 11.50
C ALA A 52 -4.92 7.09 12.70
N HIS A 53 -5.07 5.88 13.20
CA HIS A 53 -5.91 5.64 14.37
C HIS A 53 -5.34 6.32 15.61
N ARG A 54 -4.02 6.32 15.77
CA ARG A 54 -3.37 7.03 16.86
C ARG A 54 -3.59 8.53 16.77
N VAL A 55 -3.43 9.06 15.58
CA VAL A 55 -3.62 10.50 15.33
C VAL A 55 -5.08 10.85 15.50
N ASN A 56 -5.98 10.03 14.98
CA ASN A 56 -7.41 10.26 15.09
C ASN A 56 -7.91 10.27 16.53
N LYS A 57 -7.23 9.56 17.42
CA LYS A 57 -7.60 9.58 18.82
C LYS A 57 -7.46 10.94 19.44
N ILE A 58 -6.47 11.70 18.95
CA ILE A 58 -6.24 13.08 19.40
C ILE A 58 -7.12 14.02 18.59
N GLU A 59 -7.14 13.85 17.29
CA GLU A 59 -7.91 14.71 16.39
C GLU A 59 -9.40 14.49 16.49
N ASP A 60 -9.82 13.29 16.89
CA ASP A 60 -11.25 12.98 17.04
C ASP A 60 -11.94 13.93 18.01
N SER A 61 -11.25 14.29 19.08
CA SER A 61 -11.81 15.26 20.03
C SER A 61 -12.03 16.60 19.35
N GLN A 62 -11.09 17.01 18.53
CA GLN A 62 -11.18 18.28 17.81
C GLN A 62 -12.11 18.18 16.62
N ALA A 63 -12.03 17.06 15.89
CA ALA A 63 -12.87 16.86 14.73
C ALA A 63 -14.34 16.77 15.10
N GLN A 64 -14.64 16.11 16.20
CA GLN A 64 -16.01 16.03 16.68
C GLN A 64 -16.55 17.39 17.05
N VAL A 65 -15.72 18.21 17.65
CA VAL A 65 -16.12 19.57 17.99
C VAL A 65 -16.39 20.37 16.71
N SER A 66 -15.54 20.19 15.71
CA SER A 66 -15.74 20.85 14.41
C SER A 66 -17.01 20.39 13.72
N VAL A 67 -17.25 19.09 13.75
CA VAL A 67 -18.41 18.51 13.08
C VAL A 67 -19.68 18.84 13.83
N ALA A 68 -19.60 18.96 15.13
CA ALA A 68 -20.76 19.33 15.95
C ALA A 68 -21.19 20.77 15.68
N THR A 69 -20.30 21.58 15.18
CA THR A 69 -20.65 22.91 14.78
C THR A 69 -21.09 22.94 13.32
#